data_400306d04c4579e682ccb597e70df5bc
#
_entry.id   400306d04c4579e682ccb597e70df5bc
#
_cell.length_a   1.000
_cell.length_b   1.000
_cell.length_c   1.000
_cell.angle_alpha   90.00
_cell.angle_beta   90.00
_cell.angle_gamma   90.00
#
_symmetry.space_group_name_H-M   'P 1'
#
loop_
_entity.id
_entity.type
_entity.pdbx_description
1 polymer ?
#
loop_
_entity_poly.entity_id
_entity_poly.type
_entity_poly.pdbx_seq_one_letter_code
_entity_poly.pdbx_strand_id
1 'polypeptide(L)'
;MLRVISLLVLTLVALPLMAEAPHGYPFLSFDKAMQQARAENKPLFVYFGRYGCGYCDKTNKEAFSDKEVQAAYTRNYVLAYVDSESGKRLRLPSGERITEREVGTRYNAFVTPVFTFMTPDGQPLMRLVGVQRIEDLTEADRKVQQALGGKGKQ
;
A
#
# COMPACT_ATOMS: atom_id res chain seq x y z
N MET A 1 -36.83 -32.81 38.07
CA MET A 1 -35.44 -32.34 37.92
C MET A 1 -35.18 -32.09 36.43
N LEU A 2 -35.26 -30.82 36.00
CA LEU A 2 -35.11 -30.41 34.59
C LEU A 2 -33.66 -29.93 34.39
N ARG A 3 -32.85 -30.70 33.65
CA ARG A 3 -31.47 -30.32 33.31
C ARG A 3 -31.52 -29.39 32.10
N VAL A 4 -31.27 -28.11 32.31
CA VAL A 4 -31.06 -27.11 31.26
C VAL A 4 -29.67 -27.30 30.70
N ILE A 5 -29.55 -27.87 29.50
CA ILE A 5 -28.29 -27.95 28.75
C ILE A 5 -28.14 -26.62 28.05
N SER A 6 -27.24 -25.78 28.58
CA SER A 6 -26.87 -24.50 27.95
C SER A 6 -25.94 -24.79 26.77
N LEU A 7 -26.47 -24.69 25.53
CA LEU A 7 -25.67 -24.77 24.30
C LEU A 7 -24.91 -23.46 24.15
N LEU A 8 -23.60 -23.50 24.40
CA LEU A 8 -22.68 -22.41 24.11
C LEU A 8 -22.43 -22.37 22.59
N VAL A 9 -23.16 -21.51 21.90
CA VAL A 9 -22.91 -21.27 20.45
C VAL A 9 -21.65 -20.43 20.33
N LEU A 10 -20.54 -21.09 19.98
CA LEU A 10 -19.27 -20.43 19.65
C LEU A 10 -19.41 -19.84 18.25
N THR A 11 -19.72 -18.56 18.16
CA THR A 11 -19.73 -17.81 16.90
C THR A 11 -18.29 -17.61 16.44
N LEU A 12 -17.86 -18.40 15.45
CA LEU A 12 -16.60 -18.24 14.76
C LEU A 12 -16.69 -16.95 13.91
N VAL A 13 -16.16 -15.84 14.40
CA VAL A 13 -16.00 -14.61 13.62
C VAL A 13 -14.91 -14.87 12.60
N ALA A 14 -15.29 -15.19 11.37
CA ALA A 14 -14.38 -15.24 10.24
C ALA A 14 -13.89 -13.79 9.98
N LEU A 15 -12.69 -13.49 10.42
CA LEU A 15 -11.98 -12.27 10.02
C LEU A 15 -11.77 -12.35 8.52
N PRO A 16 -12.14 -11.32 7.73
CA PRO A 16 -11.82 -11.31 6.31
C PRO A 16 -10.30 -11.37 6.17
N LEU A 17 -9.79 -12.41 5.49
CA LEU A 17 -8.41 -12.47 5.03
C LEU A 17 -8.24 -11.36 3.98
N MET A 18 -7.86 -10.18 4.40
CA MET A 18 -7.48 -9.11 3.51
C MET A 18 -6.12 -9.46 2.90
N ALA A 19 -5.95 -9.21 1.59
CA ALA A 19 -4.63 -9.19 0.97
C ALA A 19 -3.73 -8.30 1.83
N GLU A 20 -2.65 -8.88 2.38
CA GLU A 20 -1.99 -8.26 3.53
C GLU A 20 -0.95 -7.23 3.10
N ALA A 21 -1.30 -5.96 3.31
CA ALA A 21 -0.28 -4.92 3.42
C ALA A 21 0.71 -5.26 4.55
N PRO A 22 1.99 -4.84 4.48
CA PRO A 22 2.95 -5.08 5.54
C PRO A 22 2.46 -4.59 6.90
N HIS A 23 2.61 -5.42 7.92
CA HIS A 23 2.19 -5.08 9.28
C HIS A 23 2.95 -3.88 9.85
N GLY A 24 2.28 -3.07 10.66
CA GLY A 24 2.88 -1.94 11.37
C GLY A 24 3.04 -0.67 10.52
N TYR A 25 2.56 -0.65 9.29
CA TYR A 25 2.53 0.52 8.42
C TYR A 25 1.11 1.10 8.36
N PRO A 26 0.95 2.44 8.34
CA PRO A 26 -0.36 3.09 8.24
C PRO A 26 -0.86 3.16 6.80
N PHE A 27 -1.02 1.99 6.14
CA PHE A 27 -1.55 1.94 4.79
C PHE A 27 -3.02 2.35 4.73
N LEU A 28 -3.33 3.19 3.78
CA LEU A 28 -4.68 3.66 3.46
C LEU A 28 -5.17 3.06 2.14
N SER A 29 -6.47 3.16 1.87
CA SER A 29 -6.98 2.97 0.51
C SER A 29 -6.45 4.09 -0.39
N PHE A 30 -6.30 3.80 -1.69
CA PHE A 30 -5.67 4.73 -2.64
C PHE A 30 -6.35 6.11 -2.70
N ASP A 31 -7.67 6.15 -2.68
CA ASP A 31 -8.44 7.39 -2.67
C ASP A 31 -8.19 8.26 -1.43
N LYS A 32 -8.17 7.63 -0.23
CA LYS A 32 -7.86 8.32 1.03
C LYS A 32 -6.40 8.80 1.07
N ALA A 33 -5.48 7.95 0.59
CA ALA A 33 -4.07 8.31 0.52
C ALA A 33 -3.83 9.50 -0.42
N MET A 34 -4.49 9.55 -1.58
CA MET A 34 -4.41 10.71 -2.47
C MET A 34 -4.97 11.99 -1.83
N GLN A 35 -6.08 11.90 -1.10
CA GLN A 35 -6.64 13.06 -0.37
C GLN A 35 -5.65 13.57 0.66
N GLN A 36 -5.10 12.69 1.47
CA GLN A 36 -4.13 13.04 2.50
C GLN A 36 -2.82 13.60 1.91
N ALA A 37 -2.29 12.96 0.86
CA ALA A 37 -1.08 13.40 0.18
C ALA A 37 -1.19 14.84 -0.35
N ARG A 38 -2.34 15.17 -0.96
CA ARG A 38 -2.63 16.54 -1.41
C ARG A 38 -2.74 17.52 -0.26
N ALA A 39 -3.46 17.16 0.80
CA ALA A 39 -3.67 18.02 1.96
C ALA A 39 -2.34 18.34 2.68
N GLU A 40 -1.44 17.37 2.78
CA GLU A 40 -0.15 17.49 3.46
C GLU A 40 1.00 17.92 2.51
N ASN A 41 0.75 18.00 1.20
CA ASN A 41 1.76 18.17 0.15
C ASN A 41 2.91 17.15 0.29
N LYS A 42 2.56 15.91 0.56
CA LYS A 42 3.46 14.80 0.85
C LYS A 42 3.41 13.76 -0.26
N PRO A 43 4.55 13.21 -0.75
CA PRO A 43 4.53 12.22 -1.80
C PRO A 43 3.84 10.93 -1.34
N LEU A 44 3.30 10.18 -2.32
CA LEU A 44 2.70 8.87 -2.10
C LEU A 44 3.71 7.76 -2.36
N PHE A 45 3.60 6.71 -1.56
CA PHE A 45 4.12 5.39 -1.87
C PHE A 45 2.94 4.43 -2.00
N VAL A 46 2.80 3.80 -3.16
CA VAL A 46 1.70 2.86 -3.46
C VAL A 46 2.25 1.46 -3.62
N TYR A 47 1.77 0.56 -2.79
CA TYR A 47 2.05 -0.87 -2.86
C TYR A 47 0.89 -1.57 -3.58
N PHE A 48 1.15 -2.06 -4.78
CA PHE A 48 0.24 -2.92 -5.52
C PHE A 48 0.54 -4.38 -5.19
N GLY A 49 -0.37 -5.02 -4.48
CA GLY A 49 -0.32 -6.42 -4.14
C GLY A 49 -1.56 -7.15 -4.63
N ARG A 50 -1.76 -8.37 -4.19
CA ARG A 50 -2.98 -9.15 -4.37
C ARG A 50 -3.07 -10.26 -3.33
N TYR A 51 -4.25 -10.82 -3.15
CA TYR A 51 -4.42 -12.00 -2.33
C TYR A 51 -3.58 -13.18 -2.84
N GLY A 52 -2.95 -13.94 -1.92
CA GLY A 52 -2.14 -15.12 -2.27
C GLY A 52 -0.86 -14.82 -3.06
N CYS A 53 -0.31 -13.62 -2.95
CA CYS A 53 0.91 -13.21 -3.62
C CYS A 53 2.16 -13.61 -2.81
N GLY A 54 2.76 -14.77 -3.13
CA GLY A 54 3.96 -15.25 -2.43
C GLY A 54 5.19 -14.33 -2.55
N TYR A 55 5.34 -13.60 -3.66
CA TYR A 55 6.40 -12.59 -3.81
C TYR A 55 6.15 -11.34 -2.96
N CYS A 56 4.87 -11.00 -2.72
CA CYS A 56 4.50 -9.95 -1.78
C CYS A 56 4.89 -10.36 -0.35
N ASP A 57 4.53 -11.59 0.07
CA ASP A 57 4.88 -12.13 1.38
C ASP A 57 6.39 -12.16 1.59
N LYS A 58 7.14 -12.52 0.55
CA LYS A 58 8.60 -12.52 0.59
C LYS A 58 9.14 -11.11 0.85
N THR A 59 8.70 -10.11 0.10
CA THR A 59 9.12 -8.72 0.29
C THR A 59 8.70 -8.19 1.66
N ASN A 60 7.49 -8.53 2.14
CA ASN A 60 7.02 -8.12 3.45
C ASN A 60 7.92 -8.66 4.58
N LYS A 61 8.37 -9.91 4.46
CA LYS A 61 9.25 -10.55 5.44
C LYS A 61 10.70 -10.08 5.36
N GLU A 62 11.23 -9.89 4.15
CA GLU A 62 12.66 -9.63 3.94
C GLU A 62 13.02 -8.13 3.92
N ALA A 63 12.06 -7.26 3.61
CA ALA A 63 12.33 -5.82 3.52
C ALA A 63 11.42 -4.97 4.42
N PHE A 64 10.09 -5.14 4.35
CA PHE A 64 9.19 -4.31 5.15
C PHE A 64 9.14 -4.66 6.64
N SER A 65 9.74 -5.77 7.08
CA SER A 65 9.94 -6.08 8.50
C SER A 65 11.06 -5.24 9.14
N ASP A 66 11.91 -4.61 8.33
CA ASP A 66 13.00 -3.77 8.80
C ASP A 66 12.49 -2.47 9.43
N LYS A 67 13.02 -2.12 10.61
CA LYS A 67 12.54 -0.96 11.37
C LYS A 67 12.99 0.39 10.80
N GLU A 68 14.13 0.43 10.15
CA GLU A 68 14.64 1.65 9.51
C GLU A 68 13.83 1.95 8.24
N VAL A 69 13.54 0.92 7.44
CA VAL A 69 12.63 1.03 6.28
C VAL A 69 11.25 1.49 6.75
N GLN A 70 10.70 0.87 7.80
CA GLN A 70 9.41 1.27 8.36
C GLN A 70 9.38 2.75 8.77
N ALA A 71 10.39 3.18 9.53
CA ALA A 71 10.49 4.55 10.02
C ALA A 71 10.65 5.56 8.85
N ALA A 72 11.50 5.25 7.87
CA ALA A 72 11.73 6.10 6.71
C ALA A 72 10.46 6.26 5.86
N TYR A 73 9.80 5.15 5.51
CA TYR A 73 8.62 5.18 4.65
C TYR A 73 7.42 5.86 5.32
N THR A 74 7.19 5.58 6.61
CA THR A 74 6.11 6.24 7.38
C THR A 74 6.33 7.74 7.51
N ARG A 75 7.59 8.17 7.67
CA ARG A 75 7.95 9.58 7.76
C ARG A 75 7.86 10.29 6.41
N ASN A 76 8.34 9.68 5.34
CA ASN A 76 8.58 10.34 4.06
C ASN A 76 7.36 10.32 3.13
N TYR A 77 6.43 9.37 3.30
CA TYR A 77 5.32 9.15 2.36
C TYR A 77 3.96 9.04 3.07
N VAL A 78 2.91 9.35 2.32
CA VAL A 78 1.58 8.80 2.59
C VAL A 78 1.52 7.44 1.92
N LEU A 79 1.10 6.41 2.64
CA LEU A 79 1.18 5.02 2.20
C LEU A 79 -0.19 4.53 1.72
N ALA A 80 -0.24 3.98 0.52
CA ALA A 80 -1.43 3.35 -0.05
C ALA A 80 -1.18 1.88 -0.38
N TYR A 81 -2.14 1.02 -0.05
CA TYR A 81 -2.20 -0.35 -0.53
C TYR A 81 -3.35 -0.53 -1.50
N VAL A 82 -3.08 -1.20 -2.62
CA VAL A 82 -4.05 -1.51 -3.68
C VAL A 82 -3.99 -3.00 -3.97
N ASP A 83 -5.11 -3.69 -3.82
CA ASP A 83 -5.25 -5.05 -4.32
C ASP A 83 -5.58 -5.00 -5.82
N SER A 84 -4.59 -5.34 -6.65
CA SER A 84 -4.69 -5.25 -8.12
C SER A 84 -5.72 -6.21 -8.74
N GLU A 85 -6.30 -7.12 -7.97
CA GLU A 85 -7.36 -8.04 -8.43
C GLU A 85 -8.73 -7.70 -7.82
N SER A 86 -8.78 -6.74 -6.88
CA SER A 86 -10.00 -6.39 -6.17
C SER A 86 -10.95 -5.53 -7.00
N GLY A 87 -12.25 -5.89 -6.97
CA GLY A 87 -13.32 -5.08 -7.51
C GLY A 87 -13.82 -3.99 -6.56
N LYS A 88 -13.16 -3.76 -5.42
CA LYS A 88 -13.54 -2.74 -4.46
C LYS A 88 -13.54 -1.36 -5.10
N ARG A 89 -14.65 -0.64 -4.95
CA ARG A 89 -14.84 0.69 -5.52
C ARG A 89 -14.21 1.76 -4.66
N LEU A 90 -13.55 2.69 -5.32
CA LEU A 90 -12.91 3.88 -4.76
C LEU A 90 -13.53 5.13 -5.38
N ARG A 91 -13.40 6.25 -4.68
CA ARG A 91 -13.77 7.57 -5.21
C ARG A 91 -12.59 8.50 -5.10
N LEU A 92 -11.95 8.77 -6.23
CA LEU A 92 -10.78 9.64 -6.29
C LEU A 92 -11.11 11.09 -5.93
N PRO A 93 -10.13 11.91 -5.54
CA PRO A 93 -10.34 13.34 -5.25
C PRO A 93 -10.92 14.14 -6.43
N SER A 94 -10.75 13.66 -7.67
CA SER A 94 -11.37 14.20 -8.88
C SER A 94 -12.90 13.96 -8.95
N GLY A 95 -13.44 13.10 -8.07
CA GLY A 95 -14.82 12.61 -8.13
C GLY A 95 -14.98 11.35 -8.99
N GLU A 96 -13.95 10.92 -9.70
CA GLU A 96 -13.95 9.70 -10.50
C GLU A 96 -14.21 8.48 -9.61
N ARG A 97 -15.06 7.56 -10.10
CA ARG A 97 -15.29 6.25 -9.50
C ARG A 97 -14.49 5.21 -10.25
N ILE A 98 -13.68 4.47 -9.53
CA ILE A 98 -12.75 3.49 -10.08
C ILE A 98 -12.65 2.29 -9.12
N THR A 99 -12.30 1.12 -9.62
CA THR A 99 -11.99 -0.04 -8.77
C THR A 99 -10.48 -0.11 -8.47
N GLU A 100 -10.09 -0.83 -7.41
CA GLU A 100 -8.68 -1.07 -7.11
C GLU A 100 -7.96 -1.76 -8.29
N ARG A 101 -8.62 -2.71 -8.97
CA ARG A 101 -8.10 -3.34 -10.19
C ARG A 101 -7.83 -2.34 -11.31
N GLU A 102 -8.73 -1.40 -11.52
CA GLU A 102 -8.55 -0.35 -12.53
C GLU A 102 -7.43 0.62 -12.14
N VAL A 103 -7.24 0.90 -10.86
CA VAL A 103 -6.06 1.63 -10.38
C VAL A 103 -4.79 0.85 -10.69
N GLY A 104 -4.75 -0.46 -10.41
CA GLY A 104 -3.63 -1.32 -10.76
C GLY A 104 -3.31 -1.28 -12.26
N THR A 105 -4.34 -1.36 -13.11
CA THR A 105 -4.20 -1.25 -14.57
C THR A 105 -3.64 0.10 -14.99
N ARG A 106 -4.15 1.20 -14.44
CA ARG A 106 -3.72 2.58 -14.73
C ARG A 106 -2.23 2.80 -14.45
N TYR A 107 -1.72 2.17 -13.40
CA TYR A 107 -0.32 2.29 -13.00
C TYR A 107 0.54 1.09 -13.43
N ASN A 108 0.07 0.30 -14.40
CA ASN A 108 0.76 -0.86 -14.99
C ASN A 108 1.16 -1.92 -13.95
N ALA A 109 0.36 -2.14 -12.92
CA ALA A 109 0.57 -3.17 -11.91
C ALA A 109 -0.05 -4.51 -12.35
N PHE A 110 0.38 -5.02 -13.51
CA PHE A 110 -0.10 -6.30 -14.09
C PHE A 110 0.55 -7.53 -13.45
N VAL A 111 1.61 -7.33 -12.69
CA VAL A 111 2.28 -8.33 -11.85
C VAL A 111 2.39 -7.77 -10.44
N THR A 112 2.57 -8.64 -9.44
CA THR A 112 2.70 -8.22 -8.04
C THR A 112 3.91 -8.87 -7.36
N PRO A 113 4.58 -8.17 -6.45
CA PRO A 113 4.33 -6.77 -6.06
C PRO A 113 4.86 -5.75 -7.08
N VAL A 114 4.19 -4.61 -7.15
CA VAL A 114 4.71 -3.39 -7.78
C VAL A 114 4.65 -2.27 -6.75
N PHE A 115 5.66 -1.44 -6.71
CA PHE A 115 5.74 -0.28 -5.82
C PHE A 115 5.92 0.97 -6.67
N THR A 116 5.08 1.97 -6.45
CA THR A 116 5.17 3.22 -7.20
C THR A 116 5.25 4.39 -6.25
N PHE A 117 6.28 5.20 -6.43
CA PHE A 117 6.43 6.50 -5.76
C PHE A 117 5.78 7.56 -6.65
N MET A 118 4.99 8.43 -6.07
CA MET A 118 4.21 9.43 -6.80
C MET A 118 4.31 10.80 -6.13
N THR A 119 4.10 11.84 -6.93
CA THR A 119 3.84 13.18 -6.41
C THR A 119 2.52 13.20 -5.62
N PRO A 120 2.26 14.25 -4.81
CA PRO A 120 0.96 14.41 -4.13
C PRO A 120 -0.26 14.39 -5.08
N ASP A 121 -0.05 14.72 -6.35
CA ASP A 121 -1.10 14.70 -7.39
C ASP A 121 -1.27 13.34 -8.07
N GLY A 122 -0.45 12.34 -7.68
CA GLY A 122 -0.53 10.99 -8.24
C GLY A 122 0.26 10.78 -9.54
N GLN A 123 1.21 11.68 -9.88
CA GLN A 123 2.11 11.48 -11.01
C GLN A 123 3.25 10.54 -10.61
N PRO A 124 3.53 9.47 -11.38
CA PRO A 124 4.61 8.55 -11.06
C PRO A 124 5.99 9.25 -11.10
N LEU A 125 6.79 8.99 -10.07
CA LEU A 125 8.20 9.42 -9.96
C LEU A 125 9.16 8.27 -10.19
N MET A 126 8.85 7.12 -9.60
CA MET A 126 9.68 5.92 -9.67
C MET A 126 8.79 4.68 -9.50
N ARG A 127 9.21 3.58 -10.11
CA ARG A 127 8.52 2.30 -10.01
C ARG A 127 9.52 1.16 -9.78
N LEU A 128 9.19 0.27 -8.84
CA LEU A 128 9.91 -0.97 -8.59
C LEU A 128 8.97 -2.15 -8.88
N VAL A 129 9.51 -3.25 -9.37
CA VAL A 129 8.73 -4.44 -9.75
C VAL A 129 9.34 -5.69 -9.15
N GLY A 130 8.51 -6.55 -8.60
CA GLY A 130 8.93 -7.82 -8.01
C GLY A 130 9.48 -7.69 -6.60
N VAL A 131 10.12 -8.75 -6.13
CA VAL A 131 10.68 -8.82 -4.77
C VAL A 131 11.73 -7.73 -4.59
N GLN A 132 11.61 -6.99 -3.49
CA GLN A 132 12.58 -5.98 -3.07
C GLN A 132 13.28 -6.43 -1.80
N ARG A 133 14.52 -5.98 -1.63
CA ARG A 133 15.33 -6.12 -0.41
C ARG A 133 15.37 -4.79 0.34
N ILE A 134 15.93 -4.80 1.53
CA ILE A 134 16.12 -3.59 2.35
C ILE A 134 16.91 -2.53 1.56
N GLU A 135 17.99 -2.95 0.89
CA GLU A 135 18.86 -2.06 0.12
C GLU A 135 18.10 -1.41 -1.05
N ASP A 136 17.24 -2.17 -1.75
CA ASP A 136 16.45 -1.68 -2.87
C ASP A 136 15.46 -0.58 -2.41
N LEU A 137 14.76 -0.81 -1.30
CA LEU A 137 13.82 0.15 -0.73
C LEU A 137 14.55 1.40 -0.18
N THR A 138 15.69 1.23 0.48
CA THR A 138 16.50 2.33 1.02
C THR A 138 17.05 3.20 -0.11
N GLU A 139 17.56 2.59 -1.18
CA GLU A 139 18.08 3.32 -2.34
C GLU A 139 16.97 4.03 -3.12
N ALA A 140 15.79 3.40 -3.23
CA ALA A 140 14.64 4.02 -3.87
C ALA A 140 14.17 5.26 -3.10
N ASP A 141 14.05 5.18 -1.77
CA ASP A 141 13.72 6.33 -0.93
C ASP A 141 14.72 7.46 -1.12
N ARG A 142 16.03 7.16 -1.05
CA ARG A 142 17.09 8.14 -1.26
C ARG A 142 16.96 8.87 -2.60
N LYS A 143 16.74 8.13 -3.69
CA LYS A 143 16.58 8.69 -5.05
C LYS A 143 15.34 9.58 -5.17
N VAL A 144 14.22 9.14 -4.62
CA VAL A 144 12.97 9.90 -4.64
C VAL A 144 13.10 11.19 -3.84
N GLN A 145 13.68 11.13 -2.63
CA GLN A 145 13.92 12.33 -1.82
C GLN A 145 14.87 13.32 -2.51
N GLN A 146 15.91 12.85 -3.20
CA GLN A 146 16.78 13.70 -4.00
C GLN A 146 16.04 14.37 -5.16
N ALA A 147 15.20 13.61 -5.88
CA ALA A 147 14.41 14.16 -6.99
C ALA A 147 13.41 15.23 -6.54
N LEU A 148 12.82 15.04 -5.35
CA LEU A 148 11.89 16.02 -4.76
C LEU A 148 12.62 17.25 -4.22
N GLY A 149 13.78 17.08 -3.56
CA GLY A 149 14.61 18.18 -3.04
C GLY A 149 15.27 19.02 -4.13
N GLY A 150 15.58 18.42 -5.28
CA GLY A 150 16.15 19.12 -6.45
C GLY A 150 15.18 20.06 -7.16
N LYS A 151 13.86 19.84 -7.04
CA LYS A 151 12.83 20.71 -7.63
C LYS A 151 12.56 22.00 -6.85
N GLY A 152 13.02 22.09 -5.60
CA GLY A 152 12.84 23.27 -4.76
C GLY A 152 13.93 24.36 -4.88
N LYS A 153 14.91 24.17 -5.80
CA LYS A 153 16.05 25.09 -5.98
C LYS A 153 16.13 25.73 -7.40
N GLN A 154 15.03 25.75 -8.14
CA GLN A 154 14.94 26.50 -9.41
C GLN A 154 13.99 27.66 -9.30
#